data_e8a424922c4ea0fc7a515eb9f80e236a
#
_entry.id   e8a424922c4ea0fc7a515eb9f80e236a
#
_cell.length_a   1.000
_cell.length_b   1.000
_cell.length_c   1.000
_cell.angle_alpha   90.00
_cell.angle_beta   90.00
_cell.angle_gamma   90.00
#
_symmetry.space_group_name_H-M   'P 1'
#
loop_
_entity.id
_entity.type
_entity.pdbx_description
1 polymer ?
#
loop_
_entity_poly.entity_id
_entity_poly.type
_entity_poly.pdbx_seq_one_letter_code
_entity_poly.pdbx_strand_id
1 'polypeptide(L)'
;MQESRFIQKKRVLVTGGAGFIGSLLCDRLLAAGHKVICLDNFFTGTRENIQPLLDNINFELIRHDITFPIFLEVDRVFNLACPASPIHYQYNPIKTLKTNILGTLNMLGLAKRVKARILHASTSEVYGDPHVHPQTEDYWGNVNPIGIRSCYDEGKRAAETLMMDYKREQNVDSKIIRIFNTYGPNMRADDGRVVSNFIVQALTGQDITIYGDGRQTRSFCYVDDLVDVMLRMMEKDNFCGPVNTGNPDEFTILELAEKVVAMTGSKSKLVFKPLPQDDPTQRRPDISLAKKELGWEPKVNLKAGLEKTIPYFENWLAHNTKEVKS
;
A
#
# COMPACT_ATOMS: atom_id res chain seq x y z
N MET A 1 7.64 -13.68 -36.26
CA MET A 1 7.39 -14.73 -35.26
C MET A 1 7.91 -14.19 -33.94
N GLN A 2 7.01 -13.71 -33.07
CA GLN A 2 7.39 -13.36 -31.71
C GLN A 2 7.60 -14.65 -30.92
N GLU A 3 8.84 -14.88 -30.50
CA GLU A 3 9.14 -15.95 -29.54
C GLU A 3 8.29 -15.71 -28.28
N SER A 4 7.33 -16.61 -28.04
CA SER A 4 6.65 -16.70 -26.76
C SER A 4 7.73 -17.09 -25.72
N ARG A 5 8.31 -16.11 -25.05
CA ARG A 5 9.08 -16.37 -23.83
C ARG A 5 8.15 -17.13 -22.90
N PHE A 6 8.37 -18.40 -22.71
CA PHE A 6 7.71 -19.19 -21.68
C PHE A 6 7.96 -18.47 -20.34
N ILE A 7 6.96 -17.74 -19.86
CA ILE A 7 7.01 -17.13 -18.52
C ILE A 7 7.11 -18.30 -17.55
N GLN A 8 8.27 -18.46 -16.92
CA GLN A 8 8.46 -19.54 -15.96
C GLN A 8 7.48 -19.33 -14.80
N LYS A 9 6.52 -20.27 -14.65
CA LYS A 9 5.52 -20.25 -13.60
C LYS A 9 6.20 -20.26 -12.23
N LYS A 10 5.99 -19.21 -11.43
CA LYS A 10 6.55 -19.05 -10.09
C LYS A 10 5.50 -19.36 -9.04
N ARG A 11 5.92 -19.82 -7.86
CA ARG A 11 5.11 -19.88 -6.65
C ARG A 11 5.40 -18.62 -5.83
N VAL A 12 4.40 -17.75 -5.69
CA VAL A 12 4.53 -16.40 -5.14
C VAL A 12 3.74 -16.28 -3.87
N LEU A 13 4.39 -15.88 -2.78
CA LEU A 13 3.75 -15.54 -1.51
C LEU A 13 3.43 -14.04 -1.47
N VAL A 14 2.19 -13.68 -1.15
CA VAL A 14 1.75 -12.31 -0.89
C VAL A 14 1.24 -12.26 0.55
N THR A 15 2.02 -11.66 1.46
CA THR A 15 1.53 -11.38 2.82
C THR A 15 0.69 -10.12 2.83
N GLY A 16 -0.41 -10.09 3.62
CA GLY A 16 -1.41 -9.04 3.50
C GLY A 16 -2.20 -9.15 2.18
N GLY A 17 -2.30 -10.37 1.62
CA GLY A 17 -2.88 -10.61 0.31
C GLY A 17 -4.40 -10.41 0.24
N ALA A 18 -5.12 -10.38 1.37
CA ALA A 18 -6.55 -10.05 1.43
C ALA A 18 -6.80 -8.53 1.66
N GLY A 19 -5.72 -7.73 1.79
CA GLY A 19 -5.80 -6.28 1.92
C GLY A 19 -6.03 -5.58 0.57
N PHE A 20 -6.15 -4.24 0.63
CA PHE A 20 -6.37 -3.37 -0.53
C PHE A 20 -5.37 -3.66 -1.67
N ILE A 21 -4.08 -3.40 -1.45
CA ILE A 21 -3.05 -3.57 -2.50
C ILE A 21 -2.80 -5.05 -2.77
N GLY A 22 -2.77 -5.88 -1.71
CA GLY A 22 -2.44 -7.29 -1.80
C GLY A 22 -3.40 -8.10 -2.67
N SER A 23 -4.71 -7.82 -2.61
CA SER A 23 -5.72 -8.53 -3.41
C SER A 23 -5.57 -8.25 -4.91
N LEU A 24 -5.32 -7.00 -5.28
CA LEU A 24 -5.09 -6.60 -6.68
C LEU A 24 -3.75 -7.15 -7.21
N LEU A 25 -2.73 -7.22 -6.35
CA LEU A 25 -1.47 -7.88 -6.69
C LEU A 25 -1.66 -9.39 -6.89
N CYS A 26 -2.43 -10.07 -6.03
CA CYS A 26 -2.77 -11.49 -6.19
C CYS A 26 -3.48 -11.74 -7.53
N ASP A 27 -4.48 -10.93 -7.87
CA ASP A 27 -5.19 -11.04 -9.15
C ASP A 27 -4.25 -10.87 -10.34
N ARG A 28 -3.40 -9.84 -10.32
CA ARG A 28 -2.44 -9.57 -11.38
C ARG A 28 -1.41 -10.70 -11.56
N LEU A 29 -0.94 -11.30 -10.46
CA LEU A 29 -0.01 -12.44 -10.46
C LEU A 29 -0.67 -13.71 -11.01
N LEU A 30 -1.93 -13.96 -10.67
CA LEU A 30 -2.71 -15.08 -11.25
C LEU A 30 -2.92 -14.90 -12.75
N ALA A 31 -3.30 -13.68 -13.17
CA ALA A 31 -3.44 -13.35 -14.59
C ALA A 31 -2.14 -13.53 -15.38
N ALA A 32 -0.97 -13.34 -14.74
CA ALA A 32 0.34 -13.61 -15.30
C ALA A 32 0.72 -15.13 -15.29
N GLY A 33 -0.17 -16.01 -14.81
CA GLY A 33 0.01 -17.45 -14.82
C GLY A 33 0.80 -18.02 -13.63
N HIS A 34 1.08 -17.24 -12.59
CA HIS A 34 1.77 -17.71 -11.40
C HIS A 34 0.85 -18.52 -10.46
N LYS A 35 1.46 -19.30 -9.56
CA LYS A 35 0.76 -19.86 -8.39
C LYS A 35 0.90 -18.87 -7.26
N VAL A 36 -0.22 -18.44 -6.66
CA VAL A 36 -0.27 -17.39 -5.65
C VAL A 36 -0.71 -17.95 -4.32
N ILE A 37 0.09 -17.73 -3.29
CA ILE A 37 -0.28 -17.96 -1.89
C ILE A 37 -0.62 -16.60 -1.29
N CYS A 38 -1.90 -16.40 -0.98
CA CYS A 38 -2.40 -15.26 -0.19
C CYS A 38 -2.29 -15.62 1.29
N LEU A 39 -1.46 -14.90 2.03
CA LEU A 39 -1.32 -15.07 3.47
C LEU A 39 -1.82 -13.83 4.18
N ASP A 40 -2.83 -13.97 5.03
CA ASP A 40 -3.45 -12.87 5.74
C ASP A 40 -4.04 -13.33 7.10
N ASN A 41 -4.05 -12.46 8.11
CA ASN A 41 -4.71 -12.73 9.38
C ASN A 41 -6.10 -12.11 9.47
N PHE A 42 -6.52 -11.36 8.44
CA PHE A 42 -7.79 -10.64 8.32
C PHE A 42 -7.97 -9.55 9.39
N PHE A 43 -6.90 -8.91 9.83
CA PHE A 43 -7.01 -7.76 10.74
C PHE A 43 -7.55 -6.52 10.02
N THR A 44 -7.02 -6.22 8.82
CA THR A 44 -7.51 -5.15 7.94
C THR A 44 -7.92 -5.67 6.56
N GLY A 45 -7.42 -6.82 6.15
CA GLY A 45 -7.86 -7.51 4.94
C GLY A 45 -9.27 -8.09 5.10
N THR A 46 -9.98 -8.23 3.98
CA THR A 46 -11.33 -8.77 3.95
C THR A 46 -11.44 -9.95 2.99
N ARG A 47 -12.38 -10.87 3.26
CA ARG A 47 -12.61 -12.01 2.38
C ARG A 47 -13.21 -11.57 1.04
N GLU A 48 -13.99 -10.49 1.06
CA GLU A 48 -14.62 -9.89 -0.12
C GLU A 48 -13.59 -9.52 -1.17
N ASN A 49 -12.43 -8.96 -0.77
CA ASN A 49 -11.37 -8.54 -1.68
C ASN A 49 -10.77 -9.71 -2.48
N ILE A 50 -10.80 -10.93 -1.94
CA ILE A 50 -10.22 -12.12 -2.56
C ILE A 50 -11.27 -13.13 -3.03
N GLN A 51 -12.57 -12.86 -2.78
CA GLN A 51 -13.65 -13.77 -3.15
C GLN A 51 -13.59 -14.19 -4.62
N PRO A 52 -13.34 -13.29 -5.59
CA PRO A 52 -13.23 -13.67 -7.01
C PRO A 52 -12.06 -14.61 -7.33
N LEU A 53 -11.07 -14.71 -6.44
CA LEU A 53 -9.85 -15.50 -6.64
C LEU A 53 -9.94 -16.91 -6.05
N LEU A 54 -10.90 -17.17 -5.13
CA LEU A 54 -10.95 -18.40 -4.33
C LEU A 54 -11.15 -19.66 -5.17
N ASP A 55 -11.84 -19.57 -6.30
CA ASP A 55 -12.10 -20.71 -7.18
C ASP A 55 -10.97 -20.97 -8.18
N ASN A 56 -9.92 -20.14 -8.19
CA ASN A 56 -8.78 -20.31 -9.08
C ASN A 56 -7.84 -21.41 -8.55
N ILE A 57 -7.63 -22.48 -9.31
CA ILE A 57 -6.77 -23.62 -8.94
C ILE A 57 -5.31 -23.25 -8.63
N ASN A 58 -4.87 -22.07 -9.05
CA ASN A 58 -3.53 -21.55 -8.78
C ASN A 58 -3.51 -20.59 -7.58
N PHE A 59 -4.63 -20.38 -6.89
CA PHE A 59 -4.75 -19.53 -5.70
C PHE A 59 -4.90 -20.37 -4.44
N GLU A 60 -4.07 -20.09 -3.45
CA GLU A 60 -4.10 -20.73 -2.14
C GLU A 60 -4.25 -19.67 -1.06
N LEU A 61 -5.25 -19.79 -0.18
CA LEU A 61 -5.44 -18.89 0.96
C LEU A 61 -4.92 -19.56 2.23
N ILE A 62 -4.00 -18.89 2.93
CA ILE A 62 -3.51 -19.28 4.24
C ILE A 62 -3.85 -18.20 5.27
N ARG A 63 -4.70 -18.52 6.25
CA ARG A 63 -4.95 -17.63 7.39
C ARG A 63 -3.81 -17.75 8.39
N HIS A 64 -2.93 -16.73 8.45
CA HIS A 64 -1.76 -16.75 9.32
C HIS A 64 -1.32 -15.34 9.69
N ASP A 65 -0.72 -15.19 10.86
CA ASP A 65 -0.13 -13.94 11.34
C ASP A 65 1.40 -14.02 11.15
N ILE A 66 1.97 -13.11 10.36
CA ILE A 66 3.40 -13.11 10.02
C ILE A 66 4.33 -12.90 11.22
N THR A 67 3.82 -12.47 12.38
CA THR A 67 4.62 -12.40 13.61
C THR A 67 5.02 -13.77 14.15
N PHE A 68 4.45 -14.84 13.61
CA PHE A 68 4.85 -16.22 13.86
C PHE A 68 5.54 -16.80 12.62
N PRO A 69 6.55 -17.66 12.79
CA PRO A 69 7.23 -18.31 11.68
C PRO A 69 6.27 -19.18 10.84
N ILE A 70 6.53 -19.25 9.54
CA ILE A 70 5.87 -20.18 8.62
C ILE A 70 6.88 -20.79 7.67
N PHE A 71 6.65 -22.03 7.27
CA PHE A 71 7.52 -22.78 6.37
C PHE A 71 6.76 -23.10 5.08
N LEU A 72 7.18 -22.48 4.00
CA LEU A 72 6.60 -22.63 2.66
C LEU A 72 7.72 -22.75 1.63
N GLU A 73 7.46 -23.42 0.52
CA GLU A 73 8.36 -23.44 -0.62
C GLU A 73 7.83 -22.43 -1.66
N VAL A 74 8.57 -21.35 -1.88
CA VAL A 74 8.19 -20.23 -2.75
C VAL A 74 9.39 -19.65 -3.49
N ASP A 75 9.15 -19.08 -4.67
CA ASP A 75 10.18 -18.42 -5.49
C ASP A 75 10.27 -16.91 -5.22
N ARG A 76 9.16 -16.31 -4.82
CA ARG A 76 9.01 -14.86 -4.60
C ARG A 76 8.17 -14.58 -3.37
N VAL A 77 8.51 -13.52 -2.63
CA VAL A 77 7.75 -13.04 -1.48
C VAL A 77 7.46 -11.55 -1.66
N PHE A 78 6.18 -11.17 -1.68
CA PHE A 78 5.75 -9.79 -1.52
C PHE A 78 5.29 -9.60 -0.07
N ASN A 79 6.08 -8.86 0.71
CA ASN A 79 5.81 -8.63 2.13
C ASN A 79 5.05 -7.30 2.31
N LEU A 80 3.70 -7.39 2.29
CA LEU A 80 2.81 -6.24 2.42
C LEU A 80 2.06 -6.19 3.76
N ALA A 81 2.09 -7.26 4.54
CA ALA A 81 1.30 -7.38 5.76
C ALA A 81 1.71 -6.35 6.82
N CYS A 82 0.93 -5.31 6.96
CA CYS A 82 0.95 -4.34 8.07
C CYS A 82 -0.31 -3.48 8.01
N PRO A 83 -0.94 -3.13 9.16
CA PRO A 83 -1.92 -2.05 9.19
C PRO A 83 -1.27 -0.76 8.69
N ALA A 84 -1.89 -0.08 7.73
CA ALA A 84 -1.26 1.04 7.01
C ALA A 84 -2.05 2.36 7.09
N SER A 85 -3.21 2.38 7.74
CA SER A 85 -3.95 3.61 8.01
C SER A 85 -3.89 3.99 9.50
N PRO A 86 -3.92 5.29 9.85
CA PRO A 86 -3.79 5.77 11.22
C PRO A 86 -4.75 5.09 12.20
N ILE A 87 -6.02 4.97 11.84
CA ILE A 87 -7.04 4.36 12.70
C ILE A 87 -6.74 2.88 13.01
N HIS A 88 -6.12 2.14 12.09
CA HIS A 88 -5.81 0.74 12.27
C HIS A 88 -4.46 0.51 12.96
N TYR A 89 -3.39 1.24 12.58
CA TYR A 89 -2.09 1.00 13.19
C TYR A 89 -2.00 1.58 14.62
N GLN A 90 -2.81 2.61 14.95
CA GLN A 90 -2.91 3.18 16.30
C GLN A 90 -3.87 2.39 17.21
N TYR A 91 -4.80 1.58 16.65
CA TYR A 91 -5.68 0.72 17.45
C TYR A 91 -4.89 -0.29 18.30
N ASN A 92 -3.82 -0.88 17.74
CA ASN A 92 -2.91 -1.73 18.48
C ASN A 92 -1.45 -1.44 18.06
N PRO A 93 -0.84 -0.37 18.61
CA PRO A 93 0.49 0.09 18.18
C PRO A 93 1.59 -0.93 18.47
N ILE A 94 1.50 -1.68 19.56
CA ILE A 94 2.47 -2.75 19.88
C ILE A 94 2.40 -3.86 18.82
N LYS A 95 1.20 -4.26 18.41
CA LYS A 95 1.02 -5.27 17.36
C LYS A 95 1.53 -4.75 16.00
N THR A 96 1.28 -3.49 15.68
CA THR A 96 1.80 -2.85 14.47
C THR A 96 3.32 -2.90 14.41
N LEU A 97 3.99 -2.49 15.49
CA LEU A 97 5.45 -2.55 15.59
C LEU A 97 5.97 -3.99 15.46
N LYS A 98 5.37 -4.95 16.19
CA LYS A 98 5.72 -6.38 16.07
C LYS A 98 5.54 -6.90 14.63
N THR A 99 4.48 -6.51 13.94
CA THR A 99 4.24 -6.94 12.55
C THR A 99 5.32 -6.42 11.62
N ASN A 100 5.75 -5.17 11.77
CA ASN A 100 6.82 -4.61 10.96
C ASN A 100 8.17 -5.29 11.25
N ILE A 101 8.52 -5.52 12.50
CA ILE A 101 9.85 -6.05 12.89
C ILE A 101 9.86 -7.58 12.82
N LEU A 102 9.07 -8.27 13.65
CA LEU A 102 9.07 -9.73 13.72
C LEU A 102 8.52 -10.35 12.43
N GLY A 103 7.47 -9.73 11.87
CA GLY A 103 6.89 -10.20 10.60
C GLY A 103 7.91 -10.11 9.46
N THR A 104 8.62 -9.00 9.33
CA THR A 104 9.67 -8.86 8.31
C THR A 104 10.82 -9.83 8.57
N LEU A 105 11.24 -10.01 9.84
CA LEU A 105 12.28 -10.97 10.22
C LEU A 105 11.90 -12.41 9.82
N ASN A 106 10.66 -12.83 10.08
CA ASN A 106 10.17 -14.15 9.71
C ASN A 106 10.12 -14.35 8.19
N MET A 107 9.69 -13.33 7.43
CA MET A 107 9.66 -13.40 5.96
C MET A 107 11.06 -13.40 5.35
N LEU A 108 12.00 -12.68 5.93
CA LEU A 108 13.43 -12.75 5.56
C LEU A 108 14.04 -14.11 5.87
N GLY A 109 13.72 -14.70 7.02
CA GLY A 109 14.12 -16.06 7.38
C GLY A 109 13.58 -17.10 6.39
N LEU A 110 12.31 -16.99 5.99
CA LEU A 110 11.72 -17.82 4.95
C LEU A 110 12.45 -17.63 3.62
N ALA A 111 12.60 -16.37 3.15
CA ALA A 111 13.24 -16.06 1.89
C ALA A 111 14.69 -16.58 1.82
N LYS A 112 15.47 -16.43 2.92
CA LYS A 112 16.81 -16.99 3.05
C LYS A 112 16.80 -18.52 2.90
N ARG A 113 15.90 -19.21 3.61
CA ARG A 113 15.82 -20.68 3.60
C ARG A 113 15.57 -21.25 2.22
N VAL A 114 14.62 -20.66 1.46
CA VAL A 114 14.22 -21.17 0.14
C VAL A 114 14.89 -20.44 -1.02
N LYS A 115 15.81 -19.51 -0.73
CA LYS A 115 16.50 -18.66 -1.73
C LYS A 115 15.53 -17.84 -2.60
N ALA A 116 14.39 -17.43 -2.03
CA ALA A 116 13.42 -16.60 -2.69
C ALA A 116 13.86 -15.13 -2.71
N ARG A 117 13.49 -14.42 -3.80
CA ARG A 117 13.54 -12.96 -3.82
C ARG A 117 12.41 -12.40 -2.98
N ILE A 118 12.69 -11.38 -2.17
CA ILE A 118 11.69 -10.73 -1.31
C ILE A 118 11.59 -9.23 -1.60
N LEU A 119 10.36 -8.73 -1.79
CA LEU A 119 10.05 -7.32 -1.89
C LEU A 119 9.29 -6.88 -0.63
N HIS A 120 9.80 -5.85 0.04
CA HIS A 120 9.15 -5.22 1.19
C HIS A 120 8.43 -3.94 0.76
N ALA A 121 7.14 -3.87 1.10
CA ALA A 121 6.34 -2.67 0.98
C ALA A 121 6.63 -1.73 2.15
N SER A 122 7.60 -0.85 1.96
CA SER A 122 7.87 0.30 2.83
C SER A 122 6.91 1.44 2.50
N THR A 123 7.14 2.61 3.03
CA THR A 123 6.20 3.73 2.99
C THR A 123 6.94 5.07 2.91
N SER A 124 6.27 6.10 2.40
CA SER A 124 6.74 7.48 2.50
C SER A 124 6.79 8.00 3.94
N GLU A 125 6.14 7.31 4.89
CA GLU A 125 6.17 7.70 6.32
C GLU A 125 7.57 7.56 6.94
N VAL A 126 8.50 6.81 6.31
CA VAL A 126 9.91 6.77 6.71
C VAL A 126 10.60 8.14 6.63
N TYR A 127 10.02 9.07 5.89
CA TYR A 127 10.49 10.45 5.78
C TYR A 127 9.98 11.38 6.89
N GLY A 128 8.96 10.95 7.66
CA GLY A 128 8.36 11.76 8.73
C GLY A 128 7.71 13.05 8.22
N ASP A 129 7.88 14.16 8.94
CA ASP A 129 7.56 15.51 8.45
C ASP A 129 8.78 16.09 7.73
N PRO A 130 8.82 16.00 6.38
CA PRO A 130 10.06 16.15 5.64
C PRO A 130 10.48 17.61 5.47
N HIS A 131 11.79 17.87 5.61
CA HIS A 131 12.44 19.15 5.27
C HIS A 131 12.86 19.23 3.79
N VAL A 132 12.78 18.10 3.05
CA VAL A 132 13.12 18.00 1.62
C VAL A 132 11.85 17.78 0.82
N HIS A 133 11.63 18.57 -0.22
CA HIS A 133 10.47 18.50 -1.10
C HIS A 133 10.84 18.74 -2.57
N PRO A 134 10.52 17.85 -3.52
CA PRO A 134 9.99 16.51 -3.31
C PRO A 134 10.97 15.60 -2.56
N GLN A 135 10.46 14.51 -1.90
CA GLN A 135 11.29 13.58 -1.15
C GLN A 135 12.07 12.68 -2.11
N THR A 136 13.39 12.61 -1.92
CA THR A 136 14.33 11.73 -2.63
C THR A 136 14.73 10.54 -1.75
N GLU A 137 15.20 9.44 -2.34
CA GLU A 137 15.53 8.22 -1.59
C GLU A 137 16.75 8.35 -0.67
N ASP A 138 17.64 9.27 -0.93
CA ASP A 138 18.82 9.59 -0.11
C ASP A 138 18.50 10.48 1.11
N TYR A 139 17.31 11.06 1.19
CA TYR A 139 16.85 11.78 2.36
C TYR A 139 16.51 10.83 3.52
N TRP A 140 17.18 10.99 4.66
CA TRP A 140 17.04 10.08 5.82
C TRP A 140 15.75 10.29 6.63
N GLY A 141 15.05 11.38 6.39
CA GLY A 141 13.79 11.68 7.05
C GLY A 141 13.92 12.50 8.35
N ASN A 142 12.76 12.91 8.84
CA ASN A 142 12.56 13.63 10.10
C ASN A 142 11.35 13.01 10.82
N VAL A 143 11.56 11.85 11.43
CA VAL A 143 10.53 11.06 12.11
C VAL A 143 10.55 11.36 13.60
N ASN A 144 9.36 11.53 14.21
CA ASN A 144 9.21 11.57 15.66
C ASN A 144 9.29 10.14 16.23
N PRO A 145 10.40 9.73 16.90
CA PRO A 145 10.60 8.33 17.30
C PRO A 145 9.71 7.87 18.45
N ILE A 146 9.06 8.79 19.17
CA ILE A 146 8.20 8.53 20.33
C ILE A 146 6.76 9.06 20.14
N GLY A 147 6.42 9.57 18.94
CA GLY A 147 5.10 10.08 18.63
C GLY A 147 4.07 8.95 18.48
N ILE A 148 2.79 9.32 18.38
CA ILE A 148 1.68 8.35 18.26
C ILE A 148 1.73 7.53 16.96
N ARG A 149 2.48 8.00 15.95
CA ARG A 149 2.66 7.32 14.65
C ARG A 149 3.92 6.44 14.61
N SER A 150 4.83 6.56 15.60
CA SER A 150 6.14 5.90 15.60
C SER A 150 6.07 4.37 15.50
N CYS A 151 5.00 3.75 16.00
CA CYS A 151 4.79 2.29 15.86
C CYS A 151 4.75 1.83 14.39
N TYR A 152 4.30 2.69 13.49
CA TYR A 152 4.28 2.45 12.06
C TYR A 152 5.56 2.98 11.40
N ASP A 153 5.88 4.25 11.62
CA ASP A 153 6.97 4.97 10.96
C ASP A 153 8.32 4.33 11.29
N GLU A 154 8.66 4.20 12.57
CA GLU A 154 9.89 3.52 13.02
C GLU A 154 9.86 2.02 12.76
N GLY A 155 8.68 1.40 12.83
CA GLY A 155 8.52 0.00 12.46
C GLY A 155 8.92 -0.27 11.00
N LYS A 156 8.54 0.61 10.07
CA LYS A 156 8.92 0.52 8.66
C LYS A 156 10.40 0.84 8.43
N ARG A 157 10.96 1.83 9.15
CA ARG A 157 12.41 2.14 9.11
C ARG A 157 13.24 0.95 9.58
N ALA A 158 12.86 0.33 10.70
CA ALA A 158 13.53 -0.88 11.20
C ALA A 158 13.41 -2.06 10.22
N ALA A 159 12.26 -2.21 9.54
CA ALA A 159 12.09 -3.23 8.51
C ALA A 159 13.02 -2.99 7.30
N GLU A 160 13.21 -1.74 6.83
CA GLU A 160 14.18 -1.43 5.78
C GLU A 160 15.61 -1.80 6.22
N THR A 161 15.98 -1.52 7.48
CA THR A 161 17.28 -1.92 8.05
C THR A 161 17.45 -3.43 7.98
N LEU A 162 16.46 -4.21 8.46
CA LEU A 162 16.49 -5.67 8.38
C LEU A 162 16.66 -6.17 6.93
N MET A 163 15.94 -5.59 5.96
CA MET A 163 16.05 -5.95 4.54
C MET A 163 17.47 -5.76 4.03
N MET A 164 18.12 -4.65 4.38
CA MET A 164 19.48 -4.33 3.95
C MET A 164 20.53 -5.20 4.65
N ASP A 165 20.37 -5.51 5.94
CA ASP A 165 21.31 -6.35 6.67
C ASP A 165 21.25 -7.81 6.21
N TYR A 166 20.05 -8.35 5.97
CA TYR A 166 19.91 -9.68 5.36
C TYR A 166 20.51 -9.76 3.96
N LYS A 167 20.46 -8.66 3.19
CA LYS A 167 21.15 -8.59 1.90
C LYS A 167 22.67 -8.62 2.07
N ARG A 168 23.22 -7.80 3.00
CA ARG A 168 24.68 -7.67 3.20
C ARG A 168 25.28 -8.95 3.80
N GLU A 169 24.65 -9.48 4.85
CA GLU A 169 25.20 -10.57 5.67
C GLU A 169 24.79 -11.96 5.18
N GLN A 170 23.62 -12.07 4.56
CA GLN A 170 22.99 -13.35 4.24
C GLN A 170 22.74 -13.57 2.74
N ASN A 171 23.11 -12.59 1.90
CA ASN A 171 22.91 -12.61 0.44
C ASN A 171 21.43 -12.84 0.02
N VAL A 172 20.48 -12.41 0.85
CA VAL A 172 19.06 -12.44 0.47
C VAL A 172 18.82 -11.42 -0.64
N ASP A 173 18.17 -11.82 -1.72
CA ASP A 173 17.79 -10.93 -2.82
C ASP A 173 16.61 -10.05 -2.41
N SER A 174 16.93 -8.98 -1.68
CA SER A 174 15.98 -8.04 -1.06
C SER A 174 15.66 -6.89 -1.99
N LYS A 175 14.38 -6.48 -2.00
CA LYS A 175 13.84 -5.32 -2.72
C LYS A 175 13.06 -4.44 -1.77
N ILE A 176 13.18 -3.13 -1.86
CA ILE A 176 12.45 -2.16 -1.03
C ILE A 176 11.80 -1.12 -1.94
N ILE A 177 10.48 -0.93 -1.76
CA ILE A 177 9.75 0.18 -2.35
C ILE A 177 9.17 1.06 -1.23
N ARG A 178 9.23 2.38 -1.39
CA ARG A 178 8.60 3.37 -0.51
C ARG A 178 7.32 3.87 -1.15
N ILE A 179 6.19 3.37 -0.66
CA ILE A 179 4.86 3.64 -1.22
C ILE A 179 4.37 4.99 -0.70
N PHE A 180 4.02 5.87 -1.62
CA PHE A 180 3.30 7.11 -1.34
C PHE A 180 1.78 6.88 -1.36
N ASN A 181 0.98 7.91 -1.00
CA ASN A 181 -0.47 7.74 -0.88
C ASN A 181 -1.07 7.07 -2.11
N THR A 182 -1.68 5.93 -1.89
CA THR A 182 -2.29 5.12 -2.94
C THR A 182 -3.78 4.97 -2.67
N TYR A 183 -4.59 4.99 -3.73
CA TYR A 183 -6.05 4.85 -3.68
C TYR A 183 -6.55 3.97 -4.82
N GLY A 184 -7.76 3.44 -4.68
CA GLY A 184 -8.39 2.61 -5.70
C GLY A 184 -9.47 1.68 -5.14
N PRO A 185 -10.03 0.79 -5.99
CA PRO A 185 -10.90 -0.31 -5.57
C PRO A 185 -10.26 -1.20 -4.51
N ASN A 186 -11.08 -1.93 -3.76
CA ASN A 186 -10.69 -2.80 -2.65
C ASN A 186 -10.16 -2.08 -1.38
N MET A 187 -10.16 -0.73 -1.36
CA MET A 187 -10.02 -0.01 -0.09
C MET A 187 -11.25 -0.20 0.76
N ARG A 188 -11.07 -0.29 2.08
CA ARG A 188 -12.18 -0.32 3.02
C ARG A 188 -12.90 1.04 3.07
N ALA A 189 -14.21 1.01 3.23
CA ALA A 189 -15.02 2.23 3.39
C ALA A 189 -14.67 3.00 4.69
N ASP A 190 -14.27 2.26 5.74
CA ASP A 190 -13.82 2.76 7.05
C ASP A 190 -12.29 2.88 7.15
N ASP A 191 -11.57 2.96 6.03
CA ASP A 191 -10.10 2.97 6.01
C ASP A 191 -9.49 4.20 6.72
N GLY A 192 -10.22 5.31 6.79
CA GLY A 192 -9.77 6.55 7.43
C GLY A 192 -8.85 7.43 6.58
N ARG A 193 -8.41 6.98 5.42
CA ARG A 193 -7.61 7.80 4.49
C ARG A 193 -8.51 8.72 3.67
N VAL A 194 -7.96 9.87 3.28
CA VAL A 194 -8.73 11.00 2.74
C VAL A 194 -9.57 10.65 1.52
N VAL A 195 -9.06 9.88 0.54
CA VAL A 195 -9.81 9.57 -0.69
C VAL A 195 -11.03 8.71 -0.41
N SER A 196 -10.88 7.59 0.35
CA SER A 196 -12.01 6.73 0.73
C SER A 196 -13.02 7.48 1.59
N ASN A 197 -12.55 8.25 2.58
CA ASN A 197 -13.44 9.03 3.43
C ASN A 197 -14.29 10.02 2.64
N PHE A 198 -13.68 10.80 1.76
CA PHE A 198 -14.41 11.79 0.98
C PHE A 198 -15.43 11.14 0.05
N ILE A 199 -15.06 10.04 -0.63
CA ILE A 199 -16.00 9.31 -1.49
C ILE A 199 -17.17 8.77 -0.68
N VAL A 200 -16.92 8.09 0.45
CA VAL A 200 -17.98 7.51 1.28
C VAL A 200 -18.87 8.60 1.85
N GLN A 201 -18.31 9.69 2.40
CA GLN A 201 -19.08 10.81 2.92
C GLN A 201 -19.96 11.46 1.83
N ALA A 202 -19.40 11.68 0.63
CA ALA A 202 -20.15 12.23 -0.50
C ALA A 202 -21.32 11.33 -0.93
N LEU A 203 -21.08 10.02 -1.06
CA LEU A 203 -22.08 9.04 -1.50
C LEU A 203 -23.17 8.80 -0.45
N THR A 204 -22.87 8.97 0.83
CA THR A 204 -23.83 8.79 1.93
C THR A 204 -24.52 10.09 2.35
N GLY A 205 -24.22 11.22 1.69
CA GLY A 205 -24.79 12.53 2.00
C GLY A 205 -24.31 13.12 3.32
N GLN A 206 -23.21 12.62 3.88
CA GLN A 206 -22.57 13.18 5.06
C GLN A 206 -21.71 14.37 4.68
N ASP A 207 -21.48 15.31 5.62
CA ASP A 207 -20.55 16.41 5.40
C ASP A 207 -19.12 15.89 5.21
N ILE A 208 -18.40 16.46 4.23
CA ILE A 208 -17.01 16.09 3.96
C ILE A 208 -16.09 16.78 4.96
N THR A 209 -15.38 15.98 5.73
CA THR A 209 -14.52 16.45 6.81
C THR A 209 -13.11 16.76 6.29
N ILE A 210 -12.74 18.04 6.29
CA ILE A 210 -11.40 18.54 5.96
C ILE A 210 -10.67 18.85 7.27
N TYR A 211 -9.50 18.26 7.47
CA TYR A 211 -8.63 18.58 8.59
C TYR A 211 -7.72 19.77 8.21
N GLY A 212 -7.55 20.75 9.15
CA GLY A 212 -6.85 22.00 8.88
C GLY A 212 -7.66 22.94 7.96
N ASP A 213 -6.96 23.76 7.20
CA ASP A 213 -7.56 24.71 6.22
C ASP A 213 -7.70 24.11 4.81
N GLY A 214 -7.30 22.86 4.63
CA GLY A 214 -7.38 22.15 3.35
C GLY A 214 -6.31 22.54 2.32
N ARG A 215 -5.36 23.42 2.68
CA ARG A 215 -4.27 23.87 1.77
C ARG A 215 -3.07 22.91 1.75
N GLN A 216 -2.98 22.01 2.74
CA GLN A 216 -1.94 20.97 2.73
C GLN A 216 -2.04 20.13 1.46
N THR A 217 -0.89 19.83 0.85
CA THR A 217 -0.82 19.10 -0.42
C THR A 217 -0.50 17.63 -0.21
N ARG A 218 -1.07 16.79 -1.06
CA ARG A 218 -0.77 15.36 -1.17
C ARG A 218 -0.72 14.95 -2.64
N SER A 219 0.09 13.98 -2.92
CA SER A 219 0.09 13.28 -4.20
C SER A 219 -0.65 11.95 -4.08
N PHE A 220 -1.38 11.54 -5.10
CA PHE A 220 -2.23 10.35 -5.07
C PHE A 220 -1.92 9.43 -6.24
N CYS A 221 -1.44 8.24 -5.96
CA CYS A 221 -1.16 7.20 -6.94
C CYS A 221 -2.33 6.24 -7.07
N TYR A 222 -2.76 5.96 -8.30
CA TYR A 222 -3.76 4.93 -8.51
C TYR A 222 -3.15 3.53 -8.36
N VAL A 223 -3.89 2.61 -7.77
CA VAL A 223 -3.36 1.32 -7.33
C VAL A 223 -2.80 0.44 -8.46
N ASP A 224 -3.35 0.51 -9.68
CA ASP A 224 -2.83 -0.24 -10.83
C ASP A 224 -1.39 0.17 -11.18
N ASP A 225 -1.08 1.47 -11.08
CA ASP A 225 0.28 1.99 -11.30
C ASP A 225 1.23 1.48 -10.21
N LEU A 226 0.76 1.42 -8.96
CA LEU A 226 1.55 0.85 -7.87
C LEU A 226 1.82 -0.64 -8.07
N VAL A 227 0.81 -1.42 -8.45
CA VAL A 227 0.99 -2.87 -8.71
C VAL A 227 1.97 -3.08 -9.88
N ASP A 228 1.91 -2.26 -10.94
CA ASP A 228 2.86 -2.34 -12.06
C ASP A 228 4.31 -2.13 -11.59
N VAL A 229 4.59 -1.10 -10.78
CA VAL A 229 5.95 -0.88 -10.28
C VAL A 229 6.42 -1.96 -9.31
N MET A 230 5.52 -2.54 -8.51
CA MET A 230 5.85 -3.66 -7.63
C MET A 230 6.32 -4.88 -8.45
N LEU A 231 5.62 -5.20 -9.54
CA LEU A 231 5.99 -6.29 -10.44
C LEU A 231 7.33 -6.01 -11.15
N ARG A 232 7.54 -4.79 -11.65
CA ARG A 232 8.82 -4.39 -12.26
C ARG A 232 9.97 -4.48 -11.28
N MET A 233 9.79 -4.00 -10.05
CA MET A 233 10.80 -4.05 -9.00
C MET A 233 11.14 -5.49 -8.61
N MET A 234 10.13 -6.38 -8.52
CA MET A 234 10.34 -7.79 -8.25
C MET A 234 11.22 -8.46 -9.31
N GLU A 235 11.11 -8.10 -10.57
CA GLU A 235 11.85 -8.72 -11.67
C GLU A 235 13.19 -8.01 -11.97
N LYS A 236 13.45 -6.85 -11.40
CA LYS A 236 14.72 -6.11 -11.63
C LYS A 236 15.89 -6.81 -10.93
N ASP A 237 16.87 -7.25 -11.72
CA ASP A 237 18.10 -7.82 -11.18
C ASP A 237 19.09 -6.73 -10.71
N ASN A 238 19.96 -7.11 -9.75
CA ASN A 238 21.06 -6.28 -9.26
C ASN A 238 20.68 -4.89 -8.73
N PHE A 239 19.41 -4.73 -8.34
CA PHE A 239 18.91 -3.49 -7.78
C PHE A 239 17.98 -3.78 -6.60
N CYS A 240 18.24 -3.19 -5.43
CA CYS A 240 17.43 -3.45 -4.23
C CYS A 240 16.57 -2.25 -3.81
N GLY A 241 16.81 -1.07 -4.30
CA GLY A 241 16.23 0.15 -3.76
C GLY A 241 16.91 0.64 -2.47
N PRO A 242 16.23 1.41 -1.61
CA PRO A 242 14.80 1.74 -1.73
C PRO A 242 14.48 2.55 -2.98
N VAL A 243 13.22 2.47 -3.44
CA VAL A 243 12.73 3.29 -4.55
C VAL A 243 11.37 3.89 -4.22
N ASN A 244 11.21 5.19 -4.45
CA ASN A 244 9.94 5.89 -4.28
C ASN A 244 8.94 5.47 -5.36
N THR A 245 7.73 5.15 -4.93
CA THR A 245 6.63 4.76 -5.81
C THR A 245 5.40 5.58 -5.50
N GLY A 246 4.98 6.40 -6.45
CA GLY A 246 3.86 7.33 -6.29
C GLY A 246 3.65 8.19 -7.52
N ASN A 247 2.62 9.01 -7.50
CA ASN A 247 2.38 10.01 -8.54
C ASN A 247 2.92 11.37 -8.03
N PRO A 248 3.80 12.07 -8.76
CA PRO A 248 4.32 13.37 -8.34
C PRO A 248 3.34 14.53 -8.47
N ASP A 249 2.16 14.32 -9.08
CA ASP A 249 1.14 15.36 -9.20
C ASP A 249 0.52 15.66 -7.83
N GLU A 250 0.65 16.89 -7.36
CA GLU A 250 0.12 17.33 -6.08
C GLU A 250 -1.24 18.00 -6.23
N PHE A 251 -2.09 17.74 -5.24
CA PHE A 251 -3.40 18.38 -5.08
C PHE A 251 -3.54 18.83 -3.63
N THR A 252 -4.20 19.95 -3.42
CA THR A 252 -4.65 20.32 -2.09
C THR A 252 -5.78 19.38 -1.64
N ILE A 253 -5.94 19.23 -0.34
CA ILE A 253 -7.05 18.43 0.21
C ILE A 253 -8.39 19.06 -0.18
N LEU A 254 -8.45 20.39 -0.28
CA LEU A 254 -9.64 21.11 -0.73
C LEU A 254 -9.99 20.77 -2.20
N GLU A 255 -9.01 20.82 -3.12
CA GLU A 255 -9.22 20.43 -4.52
C GLU A 255 -9.71 18.99 -4.69
N LEU A 256 -9.18 18.07 -3.86
CA LEU A 256 -9.65 16.68 -3.85
C LEU A 256 -11.11 16.60 -3.42
N ALA A 257 -11.50 17.31 -2.34
CA ALA A 257 -12.87 17.33 -1.83
C ALA A 257 -13.86 17.88 -2.89
N GLU A 258 -13.52 19.01 -3.51
CA GLU A 258 -14.32 19.62 -4.57
C GLU A 258 -14.49 18.69 -5.78
N LYS A 259 -13.41 18.00 -6.20
CA LYS A 259 -13.47 17.01 -7.30
C LYS A 259 -14.40 15.84 -6.95
N VAL A 260 -14.31 15.31 -5.73
CA VAL A 260 -15.17 14.20 -5.29
C VAL A 260 -16.65 14.65 -5.25
N VAL A 261 -16.95 15.82 -4.68
CA VAL A 261 -18.33 16.38 -4.68
C VAL A 261 -18.85 16.51 -6.09
N ALA A 262 -18.07 17.10 -7.00
CA ALA A 262 -18.49 17.30 -8.39
C ALA A 262 -18.74 15.97 -9.13
N MET A 263 -17.87 14.96 -8.93
CA MET A 263 -17.95 13.68 -9.61
C MET A 263 -19.07 12.77 -9.08
N THR A 264 -19.41 12.89 -7.80
CA THR A 264 -20.52 12.13 -7.18
C THR A 264 -21.86 12.83 -7.30
N GLY A 265 -21.90 14.11 -7.73
CA GLY A 265 -23.12 14.92 -7.71
C GLY A 265 -23.67 15.18 -6.31
N SER A 266 -22.83 15.01 -5.27
CA SER A 266 -23.23 15.13 -3.87
C SER A 266 -23.59 16.58 -3.50
N LYS A 267 -24.51 16.72 -2.52
CA LYS A 267 -24.85 17.99 -1.87
C LYS A 267 -24.15 18.17 -0.52
N SER A 268 -23.20 17.29 -0.19
CA SER A 268 -22.41 17.34 1.04
C SER A 268 -21.67 18.67 1.18
N LYS A 269 -21.68 19.22 2.41
CA LYS A 269 -20.95 20.46 2.72
C LYS A 269 -19.52 20.11 3.13
N LEU A 270 -18.60 21.04 2.92
CA LEU A 270 -17.23 20.93 3.42
C LEU A 270 -17.18 21.48 4.86
N VAL A 271 -16.71 20.65 5.79
CA VAL A 271 -16.60 20.99 7.23
C VAL A 271 -15.14 20.86 7.67
N PHE A 272 -14.61 21.90 8.31
CA PHE A 272 -13.22 21.98 8.71
C PHE A 272 -13.05 21.56 10.19
N LYS A 273 -12.04 20.72 10.47
CA LYS A 273 -11.67 20.25 11.81
C LYS A 273 -10.19 20.49 12.08
N PRO A 274 -9.75 20.56 13.37
CA PRO A 274 -8.34 20.69 13.70
C PRO A 274 -7.49 19.59 13.08
N LEU A 275 -6.24 19.90 12.70
CA LEU A 275 -5.28 18.90 12.20
C LEU A 275 -4.97 17.86 13.28
N PRO A 276 -4.85 16.57 12.91
CA PRO A 276 -4.33 15.54 13.78
C PRO A 276 -2.86 15.81 14.17
N GLN A 277 -2.46 15.28 15.33
CA GLN A 277 -1.07 15.34 15.77
C GLN A 277 -0.15 14.56 14.83
N ASP A 278 1.06 15.10 14.59
CA ASP A 278 2.12 14.50 13.75
C ASP A 278 1.69 14.23 12.28
N ASP A 279 0.66 14.91 11.76
CA ASP A 279 0.30 14.79 10.34
C ASP A 279 1.26 15.61 9.49
N PRO A 280 1.96 15.01 8.50
CA PRO A 280 2.94 15.73 7.67
C PRO A 280 2.31 16.90 6.92
N THR A 281 3.04 18.01 6.79
CA THR A 281 2.56 19.20 6.08
C THR A 281 2.50 19.01 4.57
N GLN A 282 3.45 18.28 3.99
CA GLN A 282 3.55 18.02 2.54
C GLN A 282 4.13 16.64 2.24
N ARG A 283 3.68 16.01 1.15
CA ARG A 283 4.15 14.69 0.76
C ARG A 283 4.10 14.52 -0.77
N ARG A 284 5.30 14.49 -1.40
CA ARG A 284 5.46 14.33 -2.84
C ARG A 284 6.69 13.48 -3.16
N PRO A 285 6.57 12.38 -3.95
CA PRO A 285 7.73 11.59 -4.34
C PRO A 285 8.57 12.29 -5.41
N ASP A 286 9.89 12.24 -5.29
CA ASP A 286 10.75 12.21 -6.47
C ASP A 286 10.74 10.77 -7.00
N ILE A 287 10.40 10.58 -8.27
CA ILE A 287 10.34 9.26 -8.94
C ILE A 287 11.43 9.08 -10.00
N SER A 288 12.46 9.94 -10.00
CA SER A 288 13.55 9.91 -10.98
C SER A 288 14.27 8.56 -10.96
N LEU A 289 14.45 7.98 -9.77
CA LEU A 289 15.07 6.66 -9.61
C LEU A 289 14.17 5.54 -10.17
N ALA A 290 12.87 5.59 -9.94
CA ALA A 290 11.92 4.64 -10.50
C ALA A 290 11.89 4.70 -12.04
N LYS A 291 11.91 5.90 -12.61
CA LYS A 291 12.03 6.11 -14.08
C LYS A 291 13.32 5.51 -14.63
N LYS A 292 14.44 5.81 -13.99
CA LYS A 292 15.79 5.38 -14.42
C LYS A 292 15.95 3.86 -14.33
N GLU A 293 15.65 3.28 -13.18
CA GLU A 293 15.96 1.88 -12.88
C GLU A 293 14.88 0.91 -13.34
N LEU A 294 13.61 1.31 -13.30
CA LEU A 294 12.48 0.44 -13.60
C LEU A 294 11.75 0.80 -14.90
N GLY A 295 12.12 1.91 -15.56
CA GLY A 295 11.40 2.43 -16.71
C GLY A 295 9.93 2.69 -16.40
N TRP A 296 9.64 3.13 -15.16
CA TRP A 296 8.28 3.28 -14.66
C TRP A 296 7.95 4.74 -14.33
N GLU A 297 6.74 5.10 -14.69
CA GLU A 297 6.06 6.31 -14.23
C GLU A 297 4.54 6.04 -14.13
N PRO A 298 3.81 6.76 -13.26
CA PRO A 298 2.37 6.61 -13.16
C PRO A 298 1.68 7.05 -14.45
N LYS A 299 0.61 6.35 -14.83
CA LYS A 299 -0.14 6.58 -16.06
C LYS A 299 -1.56 7.09 -15.80
N VAL A 300 -2.08 6.82 -14.60
CA VAL A 300 -3.46 7.15 -14.24
C VAL A 300 -3.47 8.46 -13.44
N ASN A 301 -4.04 9.52 -14.02
CA ASN A 301 -4.24 10.78 -13.31
C ASN A 301 -5.37 10.67 -12.29
N LEU A 302 -5.46 11.65 -11.37
CA LEU A 302 -6.44 11.64 -10.28
C LEU A 302 -7.89 11.49 -10.78
N LYS A 303 -8.27 12.19 -11.83
CA LYS A 303 -9.65 12.14 -12.38
C LYS A 303 -9.97 10.72 -12.86
N ALA A 304 -9.14 10.15 -13.72
CA ALA A 304 -9.34 8.79 -14.26
C ALA A 304 -9.35 7.72 -13.16
N GLY A 305 -8.53 7.88 -12.11
CA GLY A 305 -8.54 6.98 -10.97
C GLY A 305 -9.81 7.11 -10.12
N LEU A 306 -10.32 8.32 -9.90
CA LEU A 306 -11.59 8.54 -9.20
C LEU A 306 -12.77 7.98 -9.98
N GLU A 307 -12.80 8.12 -11.32
CA GLU A 307 -13.83 7.52 -12.20
C GLU A 307 -13.94 6.00 -12.06
N LYS A 308 -12.84 5.32 -11.68
CA LYS A 308 -12.83 3.87 -11.40
C LYS A 308 -13.12 3.55 -9.92
N THR A 309 -12.74 4.44 -9.01
CA THR A 309 -12.84 4.19 -7.56
C THR A 309 -14.23 4.49 -7.03
N ILE A 310 -14.89 5.55 -7.50
CA ILE A 310 -16.23 5.95 -7.04
C ILE A 310 -17.26 4.82 -7.28
N PRO A 311 -17.38 4.20 -8.49
CA PRO A 311 -18.31 3.11 -8.71
C PRO A 311 -18.06 1.88 -7.81
N TYR A 312 -16.82 1.61 -7.42
CA TYR A 312 -16.52 0.55 -6.46
C TYR A 312 -17.20 0.83 -5.11
N PHE A 313 -17.07 2.06 -4.58
CA PHE A 313 -17.71 2.43 -3.31
C PHE A 313 -19.24 2.51 -3.41
N GLU A 314 -19.79 2.95 -4.55
CA GLU A 314 -21.24 2.93 -4.81
C GLU A 314 -21.78 1.49 -4.71
N ASN A 315 -21.14 0.56 -5.41
CA ASN A 315 -21.52 -0.86 -5.38
C ASN A 315 -21.35 -1.45 -3.97
N TRP A 316 -20.26 -1.14 -3.29
CA TRP A 316 -20.02 -1.62 -1.93
C TRP A 316 -21.11 -1.12 -0.96
N LEU A 317 -21.42 0.17 -1.00
CA LEU A 317 -22.47 0.77 -0.17
C LEU A 317 -23.85 0.17 -0.46
N ALA A 318 -24.19 -0.06 -1.73
CA ALA A 318 -25.46 -0.67 -2.10
C ALA A 318 -25.65 -2.06 -1.50
N HIS A 319 -24.57 -2.85 -1.37
CA HIS A 319 -24.64 -4.21 -0.80
C HIS A 319 -24.51 -4.24 0.74
N ASN A 320 -23.87 -3.23 1.35
CA ASN A 320 -23.55 -3.19 2.78
C ASN A 320 -24.29 -2.10 3.57
N THR A 321 -25.43 -1.61 3.06
CA THR A 321 -26.21 -0.50 3.64
C THR A 321 -26.62 -0.68 5.11
N LYS A 322 -26.50 -1.87 5.68
CA LYS A 322 -26.83 -2.16 7.09
C LYS A 322 -25.69 -1.83 8.05
N GLU A 323 -24.42 -1.79 7.61
CA GLU A 323 -23.25 -1.59 8.47
C GLU A 323 -22.88 -0.10 8.66
N VAL A 324 -23.31 0.78 7.74
CA VAL A 324 -22.90 2.21 7.76
C VAL A 324 -23.83 3.06 8.64
N LYS A 325 -24.95 2.53 9.14
CA LYS A 325 -25.92 3.26 9.97
C LYS A 325 -25.78 3.04 11.48
N SER A 326 -24.81 2.25 11.92
CA SER A 326 -24.47 2.01 13.33
C SER A 326 -23.17 2.73 13.71
#